data_8f143554cb5dc76fbdfbd102e05fe4d5
#
_entry.id   8f143554cb5dc76fbdfbd102e05fe4d5
#
_cell.length_a   1.000
_cell.length_b   1.000
_cell.length_c   1.000
_cell.angle_alpha   90.00
_cell.angle_beta   90.00
_cell.angle_gamma   90.00
#
_symmetry.space_group_name_H-M   'P 1'
#
loop_
_entity.id
_entity.type
_entity.pdbx_description
1 polymer ?
#
loop_
_entity_poly.entity_id
_entity_poly.type
_entity_poly.pdbx_seq_one_letter_code
_entity_poly.pdbx_strand_id
1 'polypeptide(L)'
;LLAEGYEVTALSFDYGQKHSVELERAKALVEHLNHELRPQGYSKINYQVIKLDGLSQLLNSSLVTGGDDVPEGHYAEENMKATVVPNRNKIFSSIIQAVALSIANAKNTEVHIAMGIHAGDHSIYPDCRQEFRDIDYEAFVAGNWDAEQVKYYTPYLLGDKFDILQDGEKCCDKLGIDFNAVYKRTNTSYKPLMHIVYDDYDNPSPEWFSDYKSASSVERVEAFIKLGRPDPVSYADEFGPVTWEFVKEYVSSVLDDYAKTV
;
A
#
# COMPACT_ATOMS: atom_id res chain seq x y z
N LEU A 1 -3.35 13.38 -5.08
CA LEU A 1 -4.64 14.00 -4.74
C LEU A 1 -4.46 15.34 -4.01
N LEU A 2 -3.72 15.40 -2.88
CA LEU A 2 -3.49 16.66 -2.15
C LEU A 2 -2.82 17.71 -3.03
N ALA A 3 -1.80 17.32 -3.79
CA ALA A 3 -1.11 18.18 -4.74
C ALA A 3 -2.02 18.71 -5.88
N GLU A 4 -3.14 18.05 -6.12
CA GLU A 4 -4.17 18.43 -7.08
C GLU A 4 -5.34 19.19 -6.43
N GLY A 5 -5.30 19.40 -5.11
CA GLY A 5 -6.27 20.20 -4.37
C GLY A 5 -7.53 19.46 -3.92
N TYR A 6 -7.54 18.13 -3.95
CA TYR A 6 -8.66 17.34 -3.45
C TYR A 6 -8.79 17.40 -1.93
N GLU A 7 -10.04 17.43 -1.44
CA GLU A 7 -10.36 17.07 -0.06
C GLU A 7 -10.32 15.53 0.07
N VAL A 8 -9.46 15.00 0.95
CA VAL A 8 -9.18 13.57 1.02
C VAL A 8 -9.77 12.93 2.28
N THR A 9 -10.49 11.82 2.09
CA THR A 9 -10.84 10.86 3.15
C THR A 9 -10.09 9.56 2.87
N ALA A 10 -9.18 9.19 3.76
CA ALA A 10 -8.41 7.96 3.66
C ALA A 10 -9.06 6.86 4.52
N LEU A 11 -9.24 5.68 3.93
CA LEU A 11 -9.82 4.51 4.60
C LEU A 11 -8.78 3.39 4.60
N SER A 12 -8.55 2.80 5.77
CA SER A 12 -7.80 1.55 5.93
C SER A 12 -8.73 0.46 6.44
N PHE A 13 -8.39 -0.81 6.16
CA PHE A 13 -9.19 -1.96 6.56
C PHE A 13 -8.39 -2.86 7.48
N ASP A 14 -8.94 -3.13 8.65
CA ASP A 14 -8.47 -4.15 9.58
C ASP A 14 -9.37 -5.39 9.41
N TYR A 15 -8.83 -6.42 8.74
CA TYR A 15 -9.54 -7.68 8.48
C TYR A 15 -8.81 -8.89 9.09
N GLY A 16 -7.83 -8.65 9.99
CA GLY A 16 -7.00 -9.68 10.62
C GLY A 16 -5.80 -10.11 9.75
N GLN A 17 -5.25 -9.19 8.97
CA GLN A 17 -4.01 -9.39 8.21
C GLN A 17 -2.79 -9.53 9.12
N LYS A 18 -1.82 -10.37 8.72
CA LYS A 18 -0.55 -10.56 9.45
C LYS A 18 0.30 -9.27 9.50
N HIS A 19 0.28 -8.50 8.43
CA HIS A 19 1.03 -7.25 8.29
C HIS A 19 0.28 -6.02 8.80
N SER A 20 -0.43 -6.14 9.93
CA SER A 20 -1.26 -5.08 10.51
C SER A 20 -0.50 -3.79 10.84
N VAL A 21 0.84 -3.81 10.89
CA VAL A 21 1.69 -2.62 11.00
C VAL A 21 1.41 -1.57 9.91
N GLU A 22 0.84 -1.97 8.78
CA GLU A 22 0.42 -1.04 7.72
C GLU A 22 -0.61 -0.02 8.22
N LEU A 23 -1.48 -0.39 9.18
CA LEU A 23 -2.48 0.49 9.77
C LEU A 23 -1.82 1.59 10.62
N GLU A 24 -0.79 1.23 11.39
CA GLU A 24 0.00 2.18 12.17
C GLU A 24 0.78 3.12 11.25
N ARG A 25 1.39 2.59 10.18
CA ARG A 25 2.12 3.37 9.18
C ARG A 25 1.18 4.33 8.43
N ALA A 26 0.01 3.87 7.99
CA ALA A 26 -0.98 4.72 7.33
C ALA A 26 -1.44 5.87 8.24
N LYS A 27 -1.70 5.59 9.52
CA LYS A 27 -2.04 6.62 10.50
C LYS A 27 -0.90 7.63 10.68
N ALA A 28 0.32 7.16 10.89
CA ALA A 28 1.50 8.02 11.05
C ALA A 28 1.76 8.88 9.81
N LEU A 29 1.53 8.34 8.60
CA LEU A 29 1.63 9.09 7.36
C LEU A 29 0.59 10.21 7.28
N VAL A 30 -0.67 9.91 7.57
CA VAL A 30 -1.76 10.90 7.55
C VAL A 30 -1.52 12.01 8.59
N GLU A 31 -1.08 11.65 9.80
CA GLU A 31 -0.74 12.61 10.85
C GLU A 31 0.41 13.53 10.41
N HIS A 32 1.45 12.98 9.81
CA HIS A 32 2.57 13.74 9.25
C HIS A 32 2.11 14.70 8.14
N LEU A 33 1.37 14.21 7.15
CA LEU A 33 0.86 15.05 6.07
C LEU A 33 -0.05 16.16 6.59
N ASN A 34 -0.92 15.86 7.54
CA ASN A 34 -1.76 16.88 8.18
C ASN A 34 -0.93 17.92 8.95
N HIS A 35 0.15 17.50 9.62
CA HIS A 35 1.06 18.42 10.32
C HIS A 35 1.76 19.39 9.37
N GLU A 36 2.31 18.86 8.28
CA GLU A 36 3.10 19.64 7.31
C GLU A 36 2.22 20.56 6.43
N LEU A 37 1.05 20.07 6.01
CA LEU A 37 0.29 20.72 4.95
C LEU A 37 -0.83 21.66 5.45
N ARG A 38 -1.39 21.43 6.64
CA ARG A 38 -2.43 22.32 7.18
C ARG A 38 -1.95 23.76 7.39
N PRO A 39 -0.73 24.01 7.92
CA PRO A 39 -0.23 25.38 8.02
C PRO A 39 -0.08 26.08 6.66
N GLN A 40 0.02 25.32 5.58
CA GLN A 40 0.11 25.81 4.20
C GLN A 40 -1.26 26.05 3.55
N GLY A 41 -2.37 25.78 4.27
CA GLY A 41 -3.74 26.01 3.80
C GLY A 41 -4.41 24.80 3.14
N TYR A 42 -3.77 23.64 3.12
CA TYR A 42 -4.41 22.41 2.60
C TYR A 42 -5.49 21.88 3.55
N SER A 43 -6.50 21.24 2.98
CA SER A 43 -7.55 20.56 3.74
C SER A 43 -6.99 19.42 4.60
N LYS A 44 -7.59 19.21 5.77
CA LYS A 44 -7.25 18.07 6.62
C LYS A 44 -7.65 16.77 5.93
N ILE A 45 -6.72 15.80 5.88
CA ILE A 45 -7.05 14.43 5.52
C ILE A 45 -7.85 13.82 6.68
N ASN A 46 -9.06 13.35 6.39
CA ASN A 46 -9.84 12.52 7.31
C ASN A 46 -9.37 11.08 7.19
N TYR A 47 -9.09 10.41 8.31
CA TYR A 47 -8.61 9.03 8.33
C TYR A 47 -9.49 8.15 9.20
N GLN A 48 -9.88 6.99 8.67
CA GLN A 48 -10.66 6.00 9.41
C GLN A 48 -10.12 4.58 9.14
N VAL A 49 -10.15 3.74 10.17
CA VAL A 49 -9.91 2.30 10.08
C VAL A 49 -11.26 1.59 10.18
N ILE A 50 -11.60 0.83 9.15
CA ILE A 50 -12.80 0.00 9.10
C ILE A 50 -12.44 -1.40 9.56
N LYS A 51 -13.06 -1.85 10.65
CA LYS A 51 -12.84 -3.19 11.19
C LYS A 51 -13.80 -4.18 10.55
N LEU A 52 -13.25 -5.27 10.04
CA LEU A 52 -13.98 -6.38 9.45
C LEU A 52 -13.78 -7.62 10.33
N ASP A 53 -14.25 -7.51 11.58
CA ASP A 53 -14.05 -8.52 12.61
C ASP A 53 -14.60 -9.90 12.17
N GLY A 54 -13.79 -10.94 12.39
CA GLY A 54 -14.13 -12.32 12.05
C GLY A 54 -13.91 -12.70 10.58
N LEU A 55 -13.65 -11.76 9.68
CA LEU A 55 -13.47 -12.08 8.26
C LEU A 55 -12.26 -13.00 8.02
N SER A 56 -11.13 -12.76 8.69
CA SER A 56 -9.93 -13.58 8.57
C SER A 56 -10.12 -15.04 8.96
N GLN A 57 -11.06 -15.33 9.87
CA GLN A 57 -11.38 -16.70 10.30
C GLN A 57 -12.11 -17.53 9.22
N LEU A 58 -12.68 -16.87 8.23
CA LEU A 58 -13.43 -17.47 7.14
C LEU A 58 -12.63 -17.52 5.82
N LEU A 59 -11.48 -16.88 5.78
CA LEU A 59 -10.66 -16.75 4.58
C LEU A 59 -9.38 -17.59 4.71
N ASN A 60 -8.97 -18.20 3.62
CA ASN A 60 -7.72 -18.95 3.52
C ASN A 60 -6.72 -18.18 2.64
N SER A 61 -5.66 -17.68 3.25
CA SER A 61 -4.55 -16.99 2.56
C SER A 61 -3.34 -16.93 3.47
N SER A 62 -2.15 -16.91 2.91
CA SER A 62 -0.91 -16.68 3.67
C SER A 62 -0.82 -15.29 4.31
N LEU A 63 -1.65 -14.34 3.88
CA LEU A 63 -1.66 -12.97 4.43
C LEU A 63 -2.62 -12.78 5.62
N VAL A 64 -3.46 -13.74 5.96
CA VAL A 64 -4.36 -13.64 7.13
C VAL A 64 -3.79 -14.35 8.33
N THR A 65 -4.19 -13.89 9.54
CA THR A 65 -3.78 -14.52 10.80
C THR A 65 -4.24 -15.98 10.84
N GLY A 66 -3.31 -16.90 11.12
CA GLY A 66 -3.55 -18.34 11.09
C GLY A 66 -3.35 -19.02 9.73
N GLY A 67 -3.07 -18.27 8.67
CA GLY A 67 -2.70 -18.83 7.37
C GLY A 67 -1.23 -19.31 7.31
N ASP A 68 -0.89 -20.01 6.21
CA ASP A 68 0.46 -20.52 5.94
C ASP A 68 1.52 -19.41 5.87
N ASP A 69 2.79 -19.78 5.78
CA ASP A 69 3.89 -18.83 5.64
C ASP A 69 3.77 -18.03 4.34
N VAL A 70 4.15 -16.75 4.42
CA VAL A 70 4.19 -15.86 3.26
C VAL A 70 5.36 -16.28 2.37
N PRO A 71 5.13 -16.55 1.07
CA PRO A 71 6.18 -16.94 0.14
C PRO A 71 7.22 -15.82 -0.04
N GLU A 72 8.45 -16.22 -0.37
CA GLU A 72 9.58 -15.35 -0.67
C GLU A 72 9.94 -15.47 -2.14
N GLY A 73 10.61 -14.45 -2.71
CA GLY A 73 11.09 -14.46 -4.09
C GLY A 73 10.46 -13.37 -4.96
N HIS A 74 10.50 -13.59 -6.28
CA HIS A 74 10.02 -12.61 -7.24
C HIS A 74 8.47 -12.53 -7.26
N TYR A 75 7.92 -11.33 -7.33
CA TYR A 75 6.49 -11.05 -7.25
C TYR A 75 5.62 -11.64 -8.38
N ALA A 76 6.20 -12.05 -9.50
CA ALA A 76 5.49 -12.69 -10.60
C ALA A 76 5.51 -14.23 -10.56
N GLU A 77 6.11 -14.84 -9.54
CA GLU A 77 6.17 -16.30 -9.41
C GLU A 77 4.79 -16.88 -9.03
N GLU A 78 4.52 -18.10 -9.49
CA GLU A 78 3.20 -18.73 -9.31
C GLU A 78 2.85 -19.02 -7.84
N ASN A 79 3.86 -19.29 -6.99
CA ASN A 79 3.69 -19.51 -5.55
C ASN A 79 3.09 -18.27 -4.84
N MET A 80 3.21 -17.08 -5.43
CA MET A 80 2.63 -15.84 -4.90
C MET A 80 1.09 -15.87 -4.88
N LYS A 81 0.45 -16.78 -5.59
CA LYS A 81 -1.01 -16.98 -5.50
C LYS A 81 -1.48 -17.34 -4.09
N ALA A 82 -0.61 -17.87 -3.22
CA ALA A 82 -0.92 -18.10 -1.81
C ALA A 82 -1.22 -16.81 -1.03
N THR A 83 -0.76 -15.66 -1.52
CA THR A 83 -1.04 -14.34 -0.92
C THR A 83 -2.42 -13.78 -1.30
N VAL A 84 -3.11 -14.38 -2.25
CA VAL A 84 -4.46 -13.92 -2.63
C VAL A 84 -5.42 -14.16 -1.48
N VAL A 85 -6.01 -13.08 -0.98
CA VAL A 85 -7.13 -13.13 -0.02
C VAL A 85 -8.42 -13.11 -0.85
N PRO A 86 -9.21 -14.19 -0.86
CA PRO A 86 -10.34 -14.32 -1.75
C PRO A 86 -11.31 -13.13 -1.67
N ASN A 87 -11.58 -12.49 -2.80
CA ASN A 87 -12.54 -11.40 -2.97
C ASN A 87 -12.27 -10.14 -2.11
N ARG A 88 -11.07 -10.01 -1.50
CA ARG A 88 -10.74 -8.89 -0.58
C ARG A 88 -10.92 -7.53 -1.23
N ASN A 89 -10.36 -7.31 -2.41
CA ASN A 89 -10.42 -6.02 -3.08
C ASN A 89 -11.86 -5.65 -3.49
N LYS A 90 -12.70 -6.64 -3.83
CA LYS A 90 -14.14 -6.41 -4.08
C LYS A 90 -14.89 -6.01 -2.80
N ILE A 91 -14.60 -6.65 -1.66
CA ILE A 91 -15.19 -6.27 -0.37
C ILE A 91 -14.82 -4.82 -0.03
N PHE A 92 -13.54 -4.46 -0.16
CA PHE A 92 -13.08 -3.10 0.08
C PHE A 92 -13.72 -2.11 -0.89
N SER A 93 -13.75 -2.41 -2.19
CA SER A 93 -14.42 -1.58 -3.19
C SER A 93 -15.87 -1.32 -2.83
N SER A 94 -16.62 -2.35 -2.43
CA SER A 94 -18.04 -2.21 -2.10
C SER A 94 -18.27 -1.26 -0.90
N ILE A 95 -17.40 -1.31 0.11
CA ILE A 95 -17.47 -0.41 1.26
C ILE A 95 -17.10 1.02 0.85
N ILE A 96 -16.01 1.18 0.08
CA ILE A 96 -15.56 2.49 -0.39
C ILE A 96 -16.60 3.12 -1.32
N GLN A 97 -17.24 2.35 -2.20
CA GLN A 97 -18.34 2.79 -3.07
C GLN A 97 -19.51 3.35 -2.25
N ALA A 98 -19.92 2.64 -1.18
CA ALA A 98 -21.01 3.10 -0.31
C ALA A 98 -20.65 4.41 0.42
N VAL A 99 -19.41 4.53 0.91
CA VAL A 99 -18.93 5.76 1.56
C VAL A 99 -18.84 6.91 0.57
N ALA A 100 -18.27 6.66 -0.63
CA ALA A 100 -18.12 7.66 -1.68
C ALA A 100 -19.49 8.21 -2.14
N LEU A 101 -20.46 7.32 -2.39
CA LEU A 101 -21.82 7.71 -2.79
C LEU A 101 -22.54 8.50 -1.68
N SER A 102 -22.35 8.12 -0.41
CA SER A 102 -22.90 8.84 0.72
C SER A 102 -22.35 10.27 0.81
N ILE A 103 -21.05 10.44 0.55
CA ILE A 103 -20.40 11.76 0.52
C ILE A 103 -20.90 12.57 -0.68
N ALA A 104 -20.96 11.96 -1.86
CA ALA A 104 -21.43 12.60 -3.09
C ALA A 104 -22.84 13.17 -2.90
N ASN A 105 -23.75 12.34 -2.39
CA ASN A 105 -25.14 12.76 -2.14
C ASN A 105 -25.26 13.84 -1.06
N ALA A 106 -24.50 13.71 0.04
CA ALA A 106 -24.55 14.68 1.13
C ALA A 106 -23.99 16.06 0.76
N LYS A 107 -22.95 16.09 -0.09
CA LYS A 107 -22.28 17.32 -0.51
C LYS A 107 -22.73 17.82 -1.90
N ASN A 108 -23.54 17.05 -2.61
CA ASN A 108 -23.92 17.29 -4.00
C ASN A 108 -22.70 17.59 -4.89
N THR A 109 -21.74 16.68 -4.89
CA THR A 109 -20.44 16.83 -5.58
C THR A 109 -19.97 15.51 -6.14
N GLU A 110 -19.14 15.55 -7.17
CA GLU A 110 -18.43 14.38 -7.67
C GLU A 110 -17.40 13.90 -6.63
N VAL A 111 -17.28 12.58 -6.46
CA VAL A 111 -16.32 11.94 -5.55
C VAL A 111 -15.49 10.93 -6.32
N HIS A 112 -14.18 10.97 -6.14
CA HIS A 112 -13.24 10.04 -6.76
C HIS A 112 -12.77 8.99 -5.75
N ILE A 113 -12.96 7.72 -6.10
CA ILE A 113 -12.37 6.58 -5.38
C ILE A 113 -10.97 6.36 -5.93
N ALA A 114 -9.96 6.73 -5.14
CA ALA A 114 -8.57 6.54 -5.51
C ALA A 114 -8.04 5.20 -4.98
N MET A 115 -7.43 4.42 -5.86
CA MET A 115 -6.79 3.14 -5.53
C MET A 115 -5.38 3.08 -6.09
N GLY A 116 -4.42 2.64 -5.27
CA GLY A 116 -3.00 2.51 -5.62
C GLY A 116 -2.66 1.18 -6.32
N ILE A 117 -3.60 0.60 -7.08
CA ILE A 117 -3.34 -0.61 -7.86
C ILE A 117 -2.37 -0.30 -9.00
N HIS A 118 -1.47 -1.24 -9.31
CA HIS A 118 -0.46 -1.09 -10.34
C HIS A 118 -0.26 -2.37 -11.15
N ALA A 119 0.49 -2.29 -12.26
CA ALA A 119 0.64 -3.39 -13.21
C ALA A 119 1.34 -4.63 -12.62
N GLY A 120 2.23 -4.45 -11.64
CA GLY A 120 2.89 -5.56 -10.92
C GLY A 120 1.90 -6.52 -10.25
N ASP A 121 0.74 -6.00 -9.84
CA ASP A 121 -0.32 -6.81 -9.22
C ASP A 121 -1.07 -7.71 -10.22
N HIS A 122 -1.05 -7.38 -11.52
CA HIS A 122 -1.95 -7.99 -12.52
C HIS A 122 -1.71 -9.48 -12.77
N SER A 123 -0.50 -9.96 -12.55
CA SER A 123 -0.15 -11.37 -12.76
C SER A 123 -0.78 -12.28 -11.69
N ILE A 124 -0.88 -11.79 -10.45
CA ILE A 124 -1.31 -12.56 -9.28
C ILE A 124 -2.73 -12.21 -8.85
N TYR A 125 -3.12 -10.94 -8.97
CA TYR A 125 -4.41 -10.43 -8.48
C TYR A 125 -5.33 -10.03 -9.65
N PRO A 126 -6.22 -10.93 -10.15
CA PRO A 126 -7.13 -10.62 -11.26
C PRO A 126 -8.03 -9.41 -11.00
N ASP A 127 -8.37 -9.17 -9.72
CA ASP A 127 -9.20 -8.05 -9.27
C ASP A 127 -8.46 -6.68 -9.27
N CYS A 128 -7.18 -6.66 -9.64
CA CYS A 128 -6.42 -5.44 -9.92
C CYS A 128 -6.40 -5.06 -11.40
N ARG A 129 -6.97 -5.88 -12.30
CA ARG A 129 -6.97 -5.62 -13.76
C ARG A 129 -8.06 -4.64 -14.17
N GLN A 130 -7.84 -3.94 -15.29
CA GLN A 130 -8.82 -2.99 -15.85
C GLN A 130 -10.19 -3.62 -16.07
N GLU A 131 -10.24 -4.80 -16.68
CA GLU A 131 -11.48 -5.52 -16.94
C GLU A 131 -12.34 -5.70 -15.68
N PHE A 132 -11.71 -6.12 -14.58
CA PHE A 132 -12.43 -6.26 -13.32
C PHE A 132 -12.92 -4.92 -12.77
N ARG A 133 -12.11 -3.87 -12.87
CA ARG A 133 -12.48 -2.52 -12.42
C ARG A 133 -13.66 -1.97 -13.17
N ASP A 134 -13.72 -2.19 -14.47
CA ASP A 134 -14.82 -1.75 -15.34
C ASP A 134 -16.13 -2.47 -14.95
N ILE A 135 -16.09 -3.79 -14.83
CA ILE A 135 -17.27 -4.60 -14.43
C ILE A 135 -17.73 -4.24 -13.00
N ASP A 136 -16.78 -4.04 -12.08
CA ASP A 136 -17.09 -3.62 -10.71
C ASP A 136 -17.77 -2.26 -10.66
N TYR A 137 -17.32 -1.30 -11.48
CA TYR A 137 -17.95 0.01 -11.61
C TYR A 137 -19.32 -0.07 -12.26
N GLU A 138 -19.47 -0.83 -13.34
CA GLU A 138 -20.77 -1.05 -14.01
C GLU A 138 -21.80 -1.66 -13.05
N ALA A 139 -21.41 -2.66 -12.26
CA ALA A 139 -22.27 -3.27 -11.26
C ALA A 139 -22.66 -2.28 -10.17
N PHE A 140 -21.77 -1.42 -9.74
CA PHE A 140 -22.04 -0.37 -8.76
C PHE A 140 -23.05 0.65 -9.31
N VAL A 141 -22.85 1.13 -10.53
CA VAL A 141 -23.77 2.09 -11.19
C VAL A 141 -25.14 1.46 -11.43
N ALA A 142 -25.20 0.23 -11.90
CA ALA A 142 -26.47 -0.46 -12.13
C ALA A 142 -27.28 -0.73 -10.85
N GLY A 143 -26.61 -0.81 -9.71
CA GLY A 143 -27.21 -1.15 -8.42
C GLY A 143 -27.58 0.04 -7.54
N ASN A 144 -27.24 1.28 -7.92
CA ASN A 144 -27.41 2.45 -7.04
C ASN A 144 -27.89 3.69 -7.81
N TRP A 145 -28.81 4.46 -7.19
CA TRP A 145 -29.22 5.76 -7.71
C TRP A 145 -28.08 6.77 -7.56
N ASP A 146 -27.95 7.66 -8.53
CA ASP A 146 -26.96 8.77 -8.56
C ASP A 146 -25.48 8.32 -8.46
N ALA A 147 -25.21 7.04 -8.75
CA ALA A 147 -23.87 6.45 -8.66
C ALA A 147 -22.86 7.06 -9.65
N GLU A 148 -23.34 7.68 -10.72
CA GLU A 148 -22.51 8.37 -11.72
C GLU A 148 -21.75 9.57 -11.15
N GLN A 149 -22.10 10.06 -9.97
CA GLN A 149 -21.35 11.06 -9.23
C GLN A 149 -20.06 10.52 -8.62
N VAL A 150 -19.91 9.18 -8.56
CA VAL A 150 -18.71 8.51 -8.07
C VAL A 150 -17.88 8.03 -9.25
N LYS A 151 -16.57 8.33 -9.28
CA LYS A 151 -15.63 7.93 -10.32
C LYS A 151 -14.49 7.12 -9.74
N TYR A 152 -13.94 6.19 -10.51
CA TYR A 152 -12.68 5.53 -10.16
C TYR A 152 -11.49 6.37 -10.65
N TYR A 153 -10.47 6.42 -9.81
CA TYR A 153 -9.19 7.06 -10.10
C TYR A 153 -8.07 6.09 -9.76
N THR A 154 -7.51 5.45 -10.79
CA THR A 154 -6.46 4.43 -10.69
C THR A 154 -5.25 4.83 -11.53
N PRO A 155 -4.50 5.88 -11.11
CA PRO A 155 -3.50 6.53 -11.95
C PRO A 155 -2.32 5.61 -12.31
N TYR A 156 -2.08 4.56 -11.54
CA TYR A 156 -0.94 3.66 -11.72
C TYR A 156 -1.33 2.29 -12.28
N LEU A 157 -2.56 2.11 -12.74
CA LEU A 157 -3.07 0.81 -13.18
C LEU A 157 -2.19 0.13 -14.24
N LEU A 158 -1.57 0.91 -15.11
CA LEU A 158 -0.65 0.43 -16.17
C LEU A 158 0.83 0.71 -15.85
N GLY A 159 1.13 1.35 -14.72
CA GLY A 159 2.47 1.64 -14.25
C GLY A 159 2.98 0.61 -13.24
N ASP A 160 4.20 0.78 -12.79
CA ASP A 160 4.83 -0.03 -11.76
C ASP A 160 5.11 0.78 -10.46
N LYS A 161 5.75 0.19 -9.48
CA LYS A 161 6.13 0.90 -8.24
C LYS A 161 7.16 2.01 -8.50
N PHE A 162 7.95 1.92 -9.56
CA PHE A 162 8.87 2.99 -9.95
C PHE A 162 8.11 4.24 -10.42
N ASP A 163 7.06 4.06 -11.23
CA ASP A 163 6.19 5.17 -11.64
C ASP A 163 5.54 5.85 -10.44
N ILE A 164 5.08 5.05 -9.45
CA ILE A 164 4.53 5.57 -8.20
C ILE A 164 5.55 6.40 -7.42
N LEU A 165 6.82 5.95 -7.34
CA LEU A 165 7.88 6.68 -6.65
C LEU A 165 8.23 7.98 -7.37
N GLN A 166 8.32 7.97 -8.70
CA GLN A 166 8.60 9.16 -9.51
C GLN A 166 7.48 10.22 -9.37
N ASP A 167 6.22 9.80 -9.40
CA ASP A 167 5.10 10.72 -9.19
C ASP A 167 5.06 11.22 -7.75
N GLY A 168 5.35 10.34 -6.79
CA GLY A 168 5.48 10.72 -5.38
C GLY A 168 6.56 11.77 -5.13
N GLU A 169 7.70 11.68 -5.81
CA GLU A 169 8.76 12.69 -5.74
C GLU A 169 8.26 14.06 -6.25
N LYS A 170 7.64 14.08 -7.43
CA LYS A 170 7.03 15.31 -8.00
C LYS A 170 5.93 15.88 -7.10
N CYS A 171 5.11 15.04 -6.50
CA CYS A 171 4.06 15.47 -5.58
C CYS A 171 4.64 16.05 -4.29
N CYS A 172 5.71 15.45 -3.72
CA CYS A 172 6.41 15.97 -2.56
C CYS A 172 7.03 17.34 -2.84
N ASP A 173 7.70 17.49 -3.98
CA ASP A 173 8.26 18.76 -4.43
C ASP A 173 7.19 19.85 -4.55
N LYS A 174 6.07 19.53 -5.21
CA LYS A 174 4.93 20.45 -5.38
C LYS A 174 4.31 20.87 -4.06
N LEU A 175 4.27 19.97 -3.07
CA LEU A 175 3.72 20.20 -1.74
C LEU A 175 4.75 20.83 -0.77
N GLY A 176 6.02 20.90 -1.15
CA GLY A 176 7.10 21.40 -0.29
C GLY A 176 7.35 20.53 0.93
N ILE A 177 7.23 19.20 0.81
CA ILE A 177 7.45 18.24 1.89
C ILE A 177 8.58 17.27 1.55
N ASP A 178 9.24 16.74 2.57
CA ASP A 178 10.35 15.80 2.39
C ASP A 178 9.89 14.43 1.95
N PHE A 179 10.37 13.96 0.80
CA PHE A 179 10.09 12.65 0.25
C PHE A 179 10.45 11.50 1.21
N ASN A 180 11.63 11.57 1.85
CA ASN A 180 12.06 10.51 2.76
C ASN A 180 11.17 10.47 4.01
N ALA A 181 10.73 11.62 4.52
CA ALA A 181 9.81 11.68 5.64
C ALA A 181 8.44 11.04 5.31
N VAL A 182 7.96 11.19 4.06
CA VAL A 182 6.74 10.54 3.58
C VAL A 182 6.96 9.03 3.47
N TYR A 183 7.96 8.59 2.69
CA TYR A 183 8.14 7.18 2.37
C TYR A 183 8.67 6.33 3.53
N LYS A 184 9.36 6.91 4.50
CA LYS A 184 9.71 6.24 5.78
C LYS A 184 8.47 5.78 6.55
N ARG A 185 7.31 6.42 6.34
CA ARG A 185 6.03 6.10 6.99
C ARG A 185 5.13 5.17 6.17
N THR A 186 5.64 4.59 5.10
CA THR A 186 4.90 3.60 4.30
C THR A 186 5.34 2.18 4.65
N ASN A 187 4.48 1.21 4.38
CA ASN A 187 4.80 -0.22 4.49
C ASN A 187 4.30 -0.97 3.26
N THR A 188 5.14 -1.85 2.73
CA THR A 188 4.76 -2.84 1.71
C THR A 188 5.12 -4.26 2.14
N SER A 189 5.91 -4.41 3.21
CA SER A 189 6.35 -5.70 3.71
C SER A 189 5.18 -6.57 4.17
N TYR A 190 5.10 -7.79 3.65
CA TYR A 190 4.15 -8.82 4.11
C TYR A 190 4.66 -9.58 5.34
N LYS A 191 5.95 -9.45 5.67
CA LYS A 191 6.61 -10.09 6.80
C LYS A 191 7.34 -9.05 7.67
N PRO A 192 6.66 -8.01 8.17
CA PRO A 192 7.32 -7.02 9.01
C PRO A 192 7.86 -7.68 10.29
N LEU A 193 9.03 -7.23 10.72
CA LEU A 193 9.72 -7.75 11.91
C LEU A 193 9.82 -6.66 12.97
N MET A 194 9.67 -7.06 14.21
CA MET A 194 9.89 -6.16 15.35
C MET A 194 11.22 -6.51 16.03
N HIS A 195 12.10 -5.53 16.12
CA HIS A 195 13.35 -5.63 16.87
C HIS A 195 13.40 -4.57 17.97
N ILE A 196 14.12 -4.88 19.05
CA ILE A 196 14.44 -3.88 20.07
C ILE A 196 15.66 -3.12 19.60
N VAL A 197 15.52 -1.82 19.42
CA VAL A 197 16.62 -0.89 19.13
C VAL A 197 16.95 -0.11 20.40
N TYR A 198 18.19 0.32 20.51
CA TYR A 198 18.67 1.12 21.65
C TYR A 198 19.05 2.52 21.15
N ASP A 199 18.63 3.54 21.88
CA ASP A 199 19.05 4.92 21.62
C ASP A 199 20.48 5.18 22.12
N ASP A 200 21.00 6.40 21.92
CA ASP A 200 22.35 6.81 22.35
C ASP A 200 22.56 6.75 23.88
N TYR A 201 21.49 6.52 24.65
CA TYR A 201 21.48 6.41 26.11
C TYR A 201 21.14 4.99 26.58
N ASP A 202 21.25 3.98 25.71
CA ASP A 202 20.91 2.59 25.98
C ASP A 202 19.47 2.33 26.40
N ASN A 203 18.51 3.21 26.05
CA ASN A 203 17.10 2.94 26.30
C ASN A 203 16.52 2.05 25.21
N PRO A 204 15.91 0.89 25.56
CA PRO A 204 15.31 0.01 24.57
C PRO A 204 13.97 0.56 24.07
N SER A 205 13.75 0.48 22.76
CA SER A 205 12.45 0.73 22.14
C SER A 205 12.15 -0.29 21.06
N PRO A 206 10.91 -0.79 20.94
CA PRO A 206 10.52 -1.64 19.84
C PRO A 206 10.40 -0.80 18.55
N GLU A 207 11.00 -1.28 17.47
CA GLU A 207 10.87 -0.66 16.15
C GLU A 207 10.47 -1.71 15.10
N TRP A 208 9.58 -1.31 14.18
CA TRP A 208 9.19 -2.12 13.05
C TRP A 208 10.13 -1.95 11.86
N PHE A 209 10.59 -3.08 11.33
CA PHE A 209 11.41 -3.19 10.14
C PHE A 209 10.64 -3.87 9.02
N SER A 210 10.91 -3.49 7.77
CA SER A 210 10.46 -4.25 6.62
C SER A 210 11.35 -5.47 6.41
N ASP A 211 10.77 -6.59 5.99
CA ASP A 211 11.56 -7.67 5.38
C ASP A 211 12.01 -7.24 3.97
N TYR A 212 12.95 -7.98 3.40
CA TYR A 212 13.45 -7.76 2.04
C TYR A 212 13.28 -8.99 1.13
N LYS A 213 12.62 -10.03 1.62
CA LYS A 213 12.49 -11.34 0.96
C LYS A 213 11.10 -11.60 0.40
N SER A 214 10.05 -11.04 1.00
CA SER A 214 8.69 -11.16 0.48
C SER A 214 8.54 -10.42 -0.86
N ALA A 215 7.67 -10.93 -1.71
CA ALA A 215 7.43 -10.41 -3.05
C ALA A 215 7.19 -8.90 -3.11
N SER A 216 6.37 -8.39 -2.22
CA SER A 216 6.06 -6.96 -2.13
C SER A 216 7.26 -6.10 -1.72
N SER A 217 8.17 -6.65 -0.88
CA SER A 217 9.41 -6.00 -0.51
C SER A 217 10.42 -6.03 -1.65
N VAL A 218 10.57 -7.16 -2.35
CA VAL A 218 11.43 -7.27 -3.55
C VAL A 218 11.05 -6.22 -4.58
N GLU A 219 9.77 -6.10 -4.92
CA GLU A 219 9.27 -5.11 -5.89
C GLU A 219 9.48 -3.66 -5.41
N ARG A 220 9.32 -3.38 -4.11
CA ARG A 220 9.63 -2.07 -3.55
C ARG A 220 11.09 -1.71 -3.67
N VAL A 221 11.98 -2.62 -3.28
CA VAL A 221 13.44 -2.41 -3.36
C VAL A 221 13.88 -2.22 -4.80
N GLU A 222 13.36 -3.02 -5.75
CA GLU A 222 13.60 -2.84 -7.19
C GLU A 222 13.24 -1.42 -7.65
N ALA A 223 12.08 -0.89 -7.23
CA ALA A 223 11.65 0.45 -7.60
C ALA A 223 12.61 1.54 -7.05
N PHE A 224 13.11 1.40 -5.82
CA PHE A 224 14.10 2.32 -5.25
C PHE A 224 15.48 2.20 -5.92
N ILE A 225 15.88 0.98 -6.34
CA ILE A 225 17.09 0.78 -7.14
C ILE A 225 16.96 1.52 -8.48
N LYS A 226 15.82 1.38 -9.17
CA LYS A 226 15.52 2.10 -10.43
C LYS A 226 15.49 3.62 -10.23
N LEU A 227 14.98 4.08 -9.09
CA LEU A 227 14.97 5.51 -8.75
C LEU A 227 16.36 6.08 -8.44
N GLY A 228 17.34 5.21 -8.19
CA GLY A 228 18.73 5.60 -7.94
C GLY A 228 18.97 6.18 -6.55
N ARG A 229 18.12 5.88 -5.56
CA ARG A 229 18.26 6.32 -4.17
C ARG A 229 17.92 5.24 -3.16
N PRO A 230 18.46 5.29 -1.93
CA PRO A 230 18.10 4.35 -0.87
C PRO A 230 16.62 4.49 -0.47
N ASP A 231 15.99 3.36 -0.14
CA ASP A 231 14.68 3.36 0.52
C ASP A 231 14.83 3.90 1.95
N PRO A 232 13.99 4.87 2.38
CA PRO A 232 14.08 5.44 3.71
C PRO A 232 13.52 4.54 4.83
N VAL A 233 12.90 3.38 4.53
CA VAL A 233 12.51 2.42 5.58
C VAL A 233 13.70 1.60 6.05
N SER A 234 13.64 1.13 7.30
CA SER A 234 14.63 0.21 7.85
C SER A 234 14.27 -1.22 7.51
N TYR A 235 15.28 -2.05 7.20
CA TYR A 235 15.16 -3.45 6.86
C TYR A 235 15.80 -4.34 7.91
N ALA A 236 15.23 -5.53 8.12
CA ALA A 236 15.78 -6.55 9.01
C ALA A 236 15.45 -7.97 8.54
N ASP A 237 16.15 -8.95 9.11
CA ASP A 237 15.78 -10.36 9.12
C ASP A 237 15.69 -10.88 10.58
N GLU A 238 15.61 -12.19 10.74
CA GLU A 238 15.55 -12.85 12.06
C GLU A 238 16.79 -12.61 12.92
N PHE A 239 17.92 -12.20 12.32
CA PHE A 239 19.19 -11.94 13.03
C PHE A 239 19.34 -10.47 13.44
N GLY A 240 18.54 -9.55 12.84
CA GLY A 240 18.56 -8.13 13.17
C GLY A 240 18.53 -7.21 11.97
N PRO A 241 18.77 -5.90 12.21
CA PRO A 241 18.80 -4.90 11.15
C PRO A 241 19.88 -5.15 10.11
N VAL A 242 19.57 -4.89 8.84
CA VAL A 242 20.47 -5.02 7.70
C VAL A 242 20.64 -3.67 6.97
N THR A 243 21.76 -3.50 6.27
CA THR A 243 22.04 -2.27 5.52
C THR A 243 21.28 -2.23 4.19
N TRP A 244 21.10 -1.04 3.64
CA TRP A 244 20.54 -0.87 2.30
C TRP A 244 21.37 -1.57 1.22
N GLU A 245 22.69 -1.53 1.33
CA GLU A 245 23.62 -2.18 0.39
C GLU A 245 23.41 -3.68 0.34
N PHE A 246 23.24 -4.30 1.51
CA PHE A 246 22.94 -5.73 1.61
C PHE A 246 21.57 -6.07 0.97
N VAL A 247 20.55 -5.30 1.29
CA VAL A 247 19.19 -5.49 0.72
C VAL A 247 19.20 -5.33 -0.80
N LYS A 248 19.88 -4.32 -1.30
CA LYS A 248 20.05 -4.08 -2.74
C LYS A 248 20.73 -5.23 -3.44
N GLU A 249 21.81 -5.77 -2.88
CA GLU A 249 22.55 -6.90 -3.44
C GLU A 249 21.68 -8.17 -3.48
N TYR A 250 20.98 -8.46 -2.38
CA TYR A 250 20.07 -9.60 -2.30
C TYR A 250 18.95 -9.50 -3.36
N VAL A 251 18.26 -8.38 -3.44
CA VAL A 251 17.16 -8.21 -4.38
C VAL A 251 17.67 -8.23 -5.82
N SER A 252 18.82 -7.63 -6.12
CA SER A 252 19.42 -7.73 -7.46
C SER A 252 19.67 -9.19 -7.86
N SER A 253 20.12 -10.03 -6.92
CA SER A 253 20.28 -11.48 -7.18
C SER A 253 18.95 -12.17 -7.48
N VAL A 254 17.88 -11.84 -6.73
CA VAL A 254 16.53 -12.40 -6.97
C VAL A 254 16.02 -12.03 -8.36
N LEU A 255 16.21 -10.78 -8.79
CA LEU A 255 15.79 -10.30 -10.11
C LEU A 255 16.59 -10.97 -11.24
N ASP A 256 17.93 -11.12 -11.07
CA ASP A 256 18.79 -11.80 -12.03
C ASP A 256 18.45 -13.29 -12.17
N ASP A 257 18.10 -13.95 -11.08
CA ASP A 257 17.73 -15.36 -11.11
C ASP A 257 16.36 -15.56 -11.76
N TYR A 258 15.40 -14.69 -11.48
CA TYR A 258 14.10 -14.70 -12.17
C TYR A 258 14.26 -14.45 -13.68
N ALA A 259 15.07 -13.49 -14.09
CA ALA A 259 15.35 -13.21 -15.50
C ALA A 259 15.95 -14.37 -16.30
N LYS A 260 16.62 -15.33 -15.62
CA LYS A 260 17.13 -16.55 -16.25
C LYS A 260 16.06 -17.63 -16.45
N THR A 261 14.90 -17.51 -15.79
CA THR A 261 13.81 -18.50 -15.83
C THR A 261 12.73 -18.17 -16.85
N VAL A 262 12.70 -16.92 -17.34
CA VAL A 262 11.77 -16.39 -18.33
C VAL A 262 12.48 -16.26 -19.68
#